data_e53d2f1737139bf667a88d5dc991dd15
#
_entry.id   e53d2f1737139bf667a88d5dc991dd15
#
_cell.length_a   1.000
_cell.length_b   1.000
_cell.length_c   1.000
_cell.angle_alpha   90.00
_cell.angle_beta   90.00
_cell.angle_gamma   90.00
#
_symmetry.space_group_name_H-M   'P 1'
#
loop_
_entity.id
_entity.type
_entity.pdbx_description
1 polymer ?
#
loop_
_entity_poly.entity_id
_entity_poly.type
_entity_poly.pdbx_seq_one_letter_code
_entity_poly.pdbx_strand_id
1 'polypeptide(L)'
;MSQNPPELRPDIAPGIKIDPAARPGQPTIGMVSLGCPKALVDSERILTRLRAEGYAISPDYAGAEAVIVNTCGFLDSAKAESLEAIGEALSENGRVIVTGCLGAEPEYITGHHPSVLAVTGPHQYEQVLDAVHAAVPPSPDPFVDLLPASGVSLTPRHYSYLKISEGCNHKCKFCIIPDMRGRLASRPAHAVVREAEKLVEAGVRELLVISQDTSAYGVDIRHAEDRGHRAHITDLARDLGGLGAWVRLHYVYPYPHVRDLIPLMAEGLVLPYLDIPFQHAHPDTLRRMARPAAAEKTLDRIAEWRAICPEITLRSTFIVGYPGETEAEFQTLLDWMDEAQLDRVGCFQYENVAGARSNALPDHVAPEVKQDRWERFMAKAQAISAAKLAAKVGSRIEVIVDEVDAEAATCRTKADAPEIDGNLFIDAGFEGLAPGDIVTVDVDEASDYDLWGTRV
;
A
#
# COMPACT_ATOMS: atom_id res chain seq x y z
N MET A 1 -10.06 -29.44 -16.15
CA MET A 1 -11.16 -28.53 -15.84
C MET A 1 -10.51 -27.20 -15.51
N SER A 2 -10.60 -26.29 -16.43
CA SER A 2 -10.01 -24.93 -16.35
C SER A 2 -10.79 -24.16 -15.29
N GLN A 3 -10.18 -23.86 -14.15
CA GLN A 3 -10.66 -22.83 -13.23
C GLN A 3 -9.87 -21.58 -13.55
N ASN A 4 -10.54 -20.63 -14.20
CA ASN A 4 -10.06 -19.25 -14.29
C ASN A 4 -9.86 -18.71 -12.86
N PRO A 5 -8.81 -17.90 -12.61
CA PRO A 5 -8.72 -17.15 -11.38
C PRO A 5 -9.99 -16.30 -11.22
N PRO A 6 -10.44 -16.04 -9.98
CA PRO A 6 -11.63 -15.21 -9.76
C PRO A 6 -11.42 -13.86 -10.45
N GLU A 7 -12.39 -13.47 -11.28
CA GLU A 7 -12.48 -12.11 -11.82
C GLU A 7 -12.48 -11.15 -10.63
N LEU A 8 -11.38 -10.44 -10.46
CA LEU A 8 -11.35 -9.23 -9.63
C LEU A 8 -12.32 -8.24 -10.26
N ARG A 9 -13.55 -8.22 -9.78
CA ARG A 9 -14.43 -7.09 -10.03
C ARG A 9 -13.77 -5.87 -9.39
N PRO A 10 -13.77 -4.70 -10.03
CA PRO A 10 -13.43 -3.46 -9.36
C PRO A 10 -14.56 -3.15 -8.37
N ASP A 11 -14.58 -3.85 -7.25
CA ASP A 11 -15.43 -3.47 -6.15
C ASP A 11 -14.89 -2.13 -5.64
N ILE A 12 -15.73 -1.11 -5.71
CA ILE A 12 -15.60 0.14 -4.96
C ILE A 12 -15.11 -0.27 -3.59
N ALA A 13 -13.95 0.25 -3.17
CA ALA A 13 -13.28 -0.14 -1.93
C ALA A 13 -14.30 -0.40 -0.83
N PRO A 14 -14.39 -1.62 -0.27
CA PRO A 14 -15.39 -1.94 0.74
C PRO A 14 -15.15 -1.05 1.94
N GLY A 15 -16.06 -0.11 2.22
CA GLY A 15 -15.96 0.73 3.39
C GLY A 15 -16.34 2.21 3.24
N ILE A 16 -16.68 2.69 2.04
CA ILE A 16 -17.24 4.04 1.93
C ILE A 16 -18.62 4.06 2.61
N LYS A 17 -18.65 4.23 3.94
CA LYS A 17 -19.87 4.64 4.64
C LYS A 17 -20.06 6.12 4.37
N ILE A 18 -20.89 6.37 3.37
CA ILE A 18 -21.28 7.69 2.93
C ILE A 18 -22.21 8.28 3.98
N ASP A 19 -22.01 9.58 4.25
CA ASP A 19 -22.92 10.41 5.00
C ASP A 19 -24.36 10.25 4.49
N PRO A 20 -25.36 10.33 5.39
CA PRO A 20 -26.75 10.21 4.98
C PRO A 20 -27.09 11.25 3.92
N ALA A 21 -27.66 10.78 2.81
CA ALA A 21 -28.20 11.45 1.65
C ALA A 21 -27.79 12.93 1.46
N ALA A 22 -27.14 13.22 0.33
CA ALA A 22 -26.90 14.59 -0.13
C ALA A 22 -28.15 15.46 0.07
N ARG A 23 -27.98 16.69 0.57
CA ARG A 23 -29.10 17.63 0.72
C ARG A 23 -29.63 17.99 -0.66
N PRO A 24 -30.93 18.25 -0.82
CA PRO A 24 -31.45 18.70 -2.10
C PRO A 24 -30.69 19.92 -2.62
N GLY A 25 -30.09 19.80 -3.83
CA GLY A 25 -29.30 20.86 -4.46
C GLY A 25 -27.83 20.91 -4.05
N GLN A 26 -27.32 19.98 -3.26
CA GLN A 26 -25.90 19.84 -2.96
C GLN A 26 -25.20 19.11 -4.11
N PRO A 27 -24.14 19.68 -4.72
CA PRO A 27 -23.41 19.05 -5.80
C PRO A 27 -22.73 17.76 -5.33
N THR A 28 -22.77 16.73 -6.18
CA THR A 28 -22.28 15.39 -5.82
C THR A 28 -21.13 14.96 -6.70
N ILE A 29 -20.08 14.39 -6.11
CA ILE A 29 -18.90 13.87 -6.79
C ILE A 29 -18.70 12.40 -6.45
N GLY A 30 -18.54 11.57 -7.48
CA GLY A 30 -18.08 10.18 -7.34
C GLY A 30 -16.55 10.11 -7.35
N MET A 31 -15.99 9.09 -6.72
CA MET A 31 -14.55 8.84 -6.73
C MET A 31 -14.27 7.35 -6.88
N VAL A 32 -13.39 7.04 -7.83
CA VAL A 32 -12.75 5.73 -7.97
C VAL A 32 -11.27 5.89 -7.65
N SER A 33 -10.75 5.07 -6.75
CA SER A 33 -9.33 5.07 -6.40
C SER A 33 -8.72 3.73 -6.78
N LEU A 34 -7.89 3.73 -7.81
CA LEU A 34 -7.18 2.55 -8.29
C LEU A 34 -5.71 2.58 -7.84
N GLY A 35 -5.15 1.39 -7.65
CA GLY A 35 -3.73 1.22 -7.39
C GLY A 35 -3.36 1.15 -5.90
N CYS A 36 -2.24 1.74 -5.54
CA CYS A 36 -1.58 1.50 -4.24
C CYS A 36 -2.13 2.41 -3.13
N PRO A 37 -1.82 2.12 -1.84
CA PRO A 37 -2.19 2.96 -0.69
C PRO A 37 -1.83 4.44 -0.82
N LYS A 38 -0.80 4.78 -1.61
CA LYS A 38 -0.42 6.18 -1.87
C LYS A 38 -1.47 6.92 -2.70
N ALA A 39 -2.05 6.22 -3.70
CA ALA A 39 -3.16 6.76 -4.49
C ALA A 39 -4.41 6.95 -3.63
N LEU A 40 -4.66 6.03 -2.69
CA LEU A 40 -5.77 6.15 -1.73
C LEU A 40 -5.66 7.43 -0.90
N VAL A 41 -4.48 7.72 -0.32
CA VAL A 41 -4.25 8.97 0.45
C VAL A 41 -4.44 10.22 -0.43
N ASP A 42 -4.05 10.16 -1.70
CA ASP A 42 -4.27 11.25 -2.64
C ASP A 42 -5.78 11.47 -2.87
N SER A 43 -6.55 10.39 -3.03
CA SER A 43 -8.00 10.43 -3.13
C SER A 43 -8.66 11.00 -1.87
N GLU A 44 -8.25 10.56 -0.69
CA GLU A 44 -8.75 11.09 0.60
C GLU A 44 -8.53 12.59 0.72
N ARG A 45 -7.37 13.10 0.28
CA ARG A 45 -7.06 14.53 0.29
C ARG A 45 -7.96 15.33 -0.66
N ILE A 46 -8.15 14.82 -1.88
CA ILE A 46 -9.05 15.44 -2.86
C ILE A 46 -10.47 15.51 -2.29
N LEU A 47 -11.00 14.38 -1.81
CA LEU A 47 -12.35 14.30 -1.25
C LEU A 47 -12.51 15.20 -0.01
N THR A 48 -11.51 15.28 0.84
CA THR A 48 -11.51 16.16 2.01
C THR A 48 -11.66 17.63 1.61
N ARG A 49 -10.94 18.07 0.58
CA ARG A 49 -11.06 19.44 0.05
C ARG A 49 -12.42 19.69 -0.57
N LEU A 50 -12.90 18.78 -1.42
CA LEU A 50 -14.22 18.90 -2.05
C LEU A 50 -15.35 18.98 -1.01
N ARG A 51 -15.29 18.18 0.06
CA ARG A 51 -16.24 18.30 1.16
C ARG A 51 -16.17 19.64 1.87
N ALA A 52 -14.95 20.20 2.06
CA ALA A 52 -14.78 21.55 2.59
C ALA A 52 -15.45 22.61 1.74
N GLU A 53 -15.52 22.39 0.45
CA GLU A 53 -16.11 23.30 -0.53
C GLU A 53 -17.58 22.99 -0.82
N GLY A 54 -18.20 22.09 -0.03
CA GLY A 54 -19.63 21.85 -0.03
C GLY A 54 -20.12 20.71 -0.94
N TYR A 55 -19.22 19.90 -1.47
CA TYR A 55 -19.63 18.73 -2.26
C TYR A 55 -20.02 17.55 -1.37
N ALA A 56 -21.07 16.83 -1.76
CA ALA A 56 -21.36 15.51 -1.25
C ALA A 56 -20.61 14.44 -2.04
N ILE A 57 -20.29 13.33 -1.40
CA ILE A 57 -19.63 12.20 -2.06
C ILE A 57 -20.69 11.16 -2.40
N SER A 58 -20.79 10.82 -3.70
CA SER A 58 -21.70 9.79 -4.19
C SER A 58 -21.06 8.40 -4.08
N PRO A 59 -21.83 7.36 -3.68
CA PRO A 59 -21.35 5.98 -3.63
C PRO A 59 -21.28 5.33 -5.01
N ASP A 60 -22.02 5.84 -5.97
CA ASP A 60 -22.15 5.27 -7.30
C ASP A 60 -21.89 6.33 -8.38
N TYR A 61 -21.62 5.88 -9.59
CA TYR A 61 -21.34 6.75 -10.72
C TYR A 61 -22.58 7.50 -11.18
N ALA A 62 -23.72 6.80 -11.25
CA ALA A 62 -24.97 7.36 -11.77
C ALA A 62 -25.55 8.47 -10.87
N GLY A 63 -25.30 8.38 -9.55
CA GLY A 63 -25.76 9.39 -8.59
C GLY A 63 -24.84 10.62 -8.47
N ALA A 64 -23.67 10.61 -9.12
CA ALA A 64 -22.72 11.72 -9.11
C ALA A 64 -22.97 12.68 -10.28
N GLU A 65 -22.69 13.97 -10.07
CA GLU A 65 -22.69 14.98 -11.14
C GLU A 65 -21.40 14.96 -11.97
N ALA A 66 -20.30 14.48 -11.38
CA ALA A 66 -19.08 14.10 -12.07
C ALA A 66 -18.33 13.03 -11.28
N VAL A 67 -17.49 12.26 -11.96
CA VAL A 67 -16.69 11.19 -11.35
C VAL A 67 -15.22 11.51 -11.51
N ILE A 68 -14.46 11.37 -10.43
CA ILE A 68 -12.99 11.44 -10.44
C ILE A 68 -12.46 10.01 -10.45
N VAL A 69 -11.61 9.68 -11.41
CA VAL A 69 -10.88 8.40 -11.46
C VAL A 69 -9.41 8.65 -11.15
N ASN A 70 -8.97 8.22 -9.97
CA ASN A 70 -7.56 8.26 -9.57
C ASN A 70 -6.89 6.96 -10.03
N THR A 71 -5.99 7.08 -11.00
CA THR A 71 -5.47 6.00 -11.81
C THR A 71 -4.11 5.49 -11.36
N CYS A 72 -3.83 4.22 -11.64
CA CYS A 72 -2.51 3.62 -11.58
C CYS A 72 -1.88 3.61 -12.98
N GLY A 73 -0.56 3.86 -13.06
CA GLY A 73 0.19 3.90 -14.32
C GLY A 73 1.53 3.16 -14.20
N PHE A 74 1.71 2.32 -13.16
CA PHE A 74 2.99 1.72 -12.85
C PHE A 74 3.31 0.51 -13.74
N LEU A 75 2.34 -0.38 -13.94
CA LEU A 75 2.44 -1.56 -14.82
C LEU A 75 1.48 -1.41 -16.00
N ASP A 76 1.77 -2.07 -17.12
CA ASP A 76 0.89 -2.03 -18.30
C ASP A 76 -0.46 -2.67 -17.99
N SER A 77 -0.51 -3.72 -17.15
CA SER A 77 -1.74 -4.31 -16.62
C SER A 77 -2.57 -3.28 -15.81
N ALA A 78 -1.93 -2.50 -14.95
CA ALA A 78 -2.60 -1.46 -14.17
C ALA A 78 -3.04 -0.25 -15.02
N LYS A 79 -2.33 0.04 -16.12
CA LYS A 79 -2.78 1.02 -17.11
C LYS A 79 -4.05 0.55 -17.81
N ALA A 80 -4.10 -0.74 -18.20
CA ALA A 80 -5.28 -1.33 -18.82
C ALA A 80 -6.51 -1.28 -17.90
N GLU A 81 -6.34 -1.69 -16.64
CA GLU A 81 -7.36 -1.59 -15.59
C GLU A 81 -7.84 -0.13 -15.40
N SER A 82 -6.90 0.82 -15.39
CA SER A 82 -7.24 2.25 -15.28
C SER A 82 -8.05 2.75 -16.47
N LEU A 83 -7.72 2.33 -17.70
CA LEU A 83 -8.50 2.69 -18.90
C LEU A 83 -9.89 2.04 -18.86
N GLU A 84 -10.01 0.80 -18.42
CA GLU A 84 -11.30 0.12 -18.29
C GLU A 84 -12.21 0.86 -17.29
N ALA A 85 -11.70 1.21 -16.11
CA ALA A 85 -12.44 1.96 -15.11
C ALA A 85 -12.85 3.37 -15.61
N ILE A 86 -11.99 4.05 -16.38
CA ILE A 86 -12.37 5.32 -17.05
C ILE A 86 -13.52 5.09 -18.03
N GLY A 87 -13.45 4.01 -18.82
CA GLY A 87 -14.50 3.64 -19.78
C GLY A 87 -15.83 3.33 -19.10
N GLU A 88 -15.80 2.58 -17.99
CA GLU A 88 -16.97 2.29 -17.17
C GLU A 88 -17.59 3.58 -16.61
N ALA A 89 -16.80 4.43 -15.97
CA ALA A 89 -17.26 5.69 -15.41
C ALA A 89 -17.84 6.62 -16.50
N LEU A 90 -17.26 6.65 -17.70
CA LEU A 90 -17.81 7.40 -18.84
C LEU A 90 -19.13 6.81 -19.33
N SER A 91 -19.26 5.47 -19.33
CA SER A 91 -20.49 4.79 -19.75
C SER A 91 -21.66 5.05 -18.81
N GLU A 92 -21.40 5.08 -17.50
CA GLU A 92 -22.43 5.24 -16.48
C GLU A 92 -22.76 6.69 -16.15
N ASN A 93 -21.76 7.59 -16.15
CA ASN A 93 -21.91 8.99 -15.77
C ASN A 93 -21.72 9.96 -16.94
N GLY A 94 -20.76 9.72 -17.82
CA GLY A 94 -20.41 10.56 -18.95
C GLY A 94 -19.53 11.78 -18.61
N ARG A 95 -19.33 12.13 -17.34
CA ARG A 95 -18.56 13.31 -16.89
C ARG A 95 -17.42 12.89 -16.00
N VAL A 96 -16.29 12.59 -16.60
CA VAL A 96 -15.14 11.96 -15.92
C VAL A 96 -13.92 12.89 -15.92
N ILE A 97 -13.32 13.05 -14.75
CA ILE A 97 -12.04 13.73 -14.53
C ILE A 97 -11.05 12.66 -14.12
N VAL A 98 -9.90 12.61 -14.80
CA VAL A 98 -8.86 11.62 -14.53
C VAL A 98 -7.69 12.26 -13.79
N THR A 99 -7.18 11.57 -12.78
CA THR A 99 -5.98 11.98 -12.03
C THR A 99 -5.10 10.78 -11.72
N GLY A 100 -4.00 10.99 -11.01
CA GLY A 100 -3.11 9.92 -10.55
C GLY A 100 -1.96 9.63 -11.48
N CYS A 101 -1.36 8.46 -11.29
CA CYS A 101 -0.10 8.13 -11.95
C CYS A 101 -0.20 8.04 -13.47
N LEU A 102 -1.28 7.48 -14.02
CA LEU A 102 -1.50 7.44 -15.47
C LEU A 102 -1.78 8.83 -16.04
N GLY A 103 -2.28 9.76 -15.23
CA GLY A 103 -2.48 11.15 -15.62
C GLY A 103 -1.20 11.91 -15.99
N ALA A 104 -0.02 11.34 -15.72
CA ALA A 104 1.26 11.83 -16.23
C ALA A 104 1.40 11.63 -17.77
N GLU A 105 0.56 10.79 -18.37
CA GLU A 105 0.50 10.50 -19.81
C GLU A 105 -0.86 10.94 -20.39
N PRO A 106 -1.20 12.24 -20.42
CA PRO A 106 -2.53 12.70 -20.78
C PRO A 106 -2.93 12.33 -22.21
N GLU A 107 -1.98 12.32 -23.15
CA GLU A 107 -2.23 11.95 -24.55
C GLU A 107 -2.59 10.46 -24.68
N TYR A 108 -2.05 9.61 -23.82
CA TYR A 108 -2.39 8.19 -23.78
C TYR A 108 -3.85 7.99 -23.33
N ILE A 109 -4.29 8.70 -22.30
CA ILE A 109 -5.67 8.64 -21.81
C ILE A 109 -6.64 9.21 -22.84
N THR A 110 -6.39 10.42 -23.36
CA THR A 110 -7.28 11.09 -24.31
C THR A 110 -7.33 10.38 -25.67
N GLY A 111 -6.27 9.65 -26.03
CA GLY A 111 -6.25 8.79 -27.22
C GLY A 111 -7.21 7.61 -27.13
N HIS A 112 -7.42 7.05 -25.93
CA HIS A 112 -8.37 5.95 -25.68
C HIS A 112 -9.78 6.48 -25.33
N HIS A 113 -9.85 7.53 -24.54
CA HIS A 113 -11.08 8.14 -24.02
C HIS A 113 -11.11 9.66 -24.28
N PRO A 114 -11.43 10.08 -25.52
CA PRO A 114 -11.41 11.50 -25.88
C PRO A 114 -12.50 12.34 -25.21
N SER A 115 -13.47 11.70 -24.55
CA SER A 115 -14.59 12.36 -23.86
C SER A 115 -14.33 12.69 -22.39
N VAL A 116 -13.14 12.37 -21.84
CA VAL A 116 -12.79 12.80 -20.47
C VAL A 116 -12.75 14.33 -20.39
N LEU A 117 -13.28 14.89 -19.30
CA LEU A 117 -13.36 16.34 -19.11
C LEU A 117 -11.99 16.99 -18.87
N ALA A 118 -11.16 16.31 -18.08
CA ALA A 118 -9.81 16.76 -17.75
C ALA A 118 -8.93 15.57 -17.37
N VAL A 119 -7.62 15.72 -17.60
CA VAL A 119 -6.59 14.80 -17.14
C VAL A 119 -5.56 15.62 -16.36
N THR A 120 -5.29 15.17 -15.12
CA THR A 120 -4.28 15.79 -14.24
C THR A 120 -3.28 14.72 -13.78
N GLY A 121 -2.04 15.12 -13.58
CA GLY A 121 -0.98 14.22 -13.11
C GLY A 121 -1.02 13.98 -11.59
N PRO A 122 -0.12 13.15 -11.08
CA PRO A 122 0.07 12.97 -9.64
C PRO A 122 0.50 14.30 -9.00
N HIS A 123 0.07 14.57 -7.76
CA HIS A 123 0.31 15.82 -6.99
C HIS A 123 -0.34 17.09 -7.51
N GLN A 124 -1.14 17.03 -8.55
CA GLN A 124 -1.83 18.20 -9.13
C GLN A 124 -3.21 18.39 -8.49
N TYR A 125 -3.29 18.34 -7.16
CA TYR A 125 -4.56 18.40 -6.43
C TYR A 125 -5.38 19.63 -6.73
N GLU A 126 -4.77 20.81 -6.81
CA GLU A 126 -5.48 22.07 -7.14
C GLU A 126 -6.08 22.00 -8.55
N GLN A 127 -5.38 21.41 -9.52
CA GLN A 127 -5.91 21.24 -10.88
C GLN A 127 -7.10 20.26 -10.93
N VAL A 128 -7.11 19.22 -10.06
CA VAL A 128 -8.30 18.37 -9.91
C VAL A 128 -9.48 19.17 -9.40
N LEU A 129 -9.28 20.02 -8.38
CA LEU A 129 -10.32 20.87 -7.83
C LEU A 129 -10.83 21.86 -8.89
N ASP A 130 -9.91 22.52 -9.61
CA ASP A 130 -10.25 23.43 -10.71
C ASP A 130 -11.09 22.72 -11.79
N ALA A 131 -10.73 21.49 -12.14
CA ALA A 131 -11.48 20.68 -13.10
C ALA A 131 -12.89 20.32 -12.58
N VAL A 132 -12.99 19.98 -11.28
CA VAL A 132 -14.28 19.73 -10.63
C VAL A 132 -15.14 21.01 -10.62
N HIS A 133 -14.59 22.16 -10.22
CA HIS A 133 -15.31 23.43 -10.22
C HIS A 133 -15.80 23.85 -11.61
N ALA A 134 -15.01 23.59 -12.65
CA ALA A 134 -15.40 23.85 -14.04
C ALA A 134 -16.52 22.90 -14.50
N ALA A 135 -16.48 21.65 -14.05
CA ALA A 135 -17.50 20.66 -14.39
C ALA A 135 -18.78 20.82 -13.54
N VAL A 136 -18.61 20.94 -12.23
CA VAL A 136 -19.68 21.01 -11.23
C VAL A 136 -19.38 22.19 -10.31
N PRO A 137 -19.91 23.38 -10.56
CA PRO A 137 -19.67 24.53 -9.70
C PRO A 137 -20.10 24.28 -8.25
N PRO A 138 -19.33 24.74 -7.23
CA PRO A 138 -19.69 24.58 -5.83
C PRO A 138 -21.02 25.28 -5.52
N SER A 139 -21.79 24.69 -4.60
CA SER A 139 -23.02 25.33 -4.12
C SER A 139 -22.68 26.52 -3.24
N PRO A 140 -23.35 27.67 -3.39
CA PRO A 140 -23.12 28.85 -2.54
C PRO A 140 -23.73 28.73 -1.13
N ASP A 141 -23.73 27.56 -0.51
CA ASP A 141 -24.30 27.36 0.85
C ASP A 141 -23.28 27.81 1.92
N PRO A 142 -23.54 28.90 2.67
CA PRO A 142 -22.62 29.40 3.68
C PRO A 142 -22.54 28.54 4.95
N PHE A 143 -23.28 27.42 5.03
CA PHE A 143 -23.33 26.56 6.22
C PHE A 143 -22.54 25.23 6.07
N VAL A 144 -21.78 25.05 4.98
CA VAL A 144 -21.07 23.78 4.68
C VAL A 144 -19.68 23.72 5.32
N ASP A 145 -19.31 24.68 6.16
CA ASP A 145 -17.96 24.82 6.78
C ASP A 145 -17.63 23.84 7.92
N LEU A 146 -18.40 22.76 8.09
CA LEU A 146 -18.10 21.76 9.13
C LEU A 146 -17.39 20.54 8.54
N LEU A 147 -16.12 20.70 8.16
CA LEU A 147 -15.25 19.55 7.95
C LEU A 147 -15.01 18.81 9.26
N PRO A 148 -15.11 17.47 9.26
CA PRO A 148 -14.55 16.68 10.34
C PRO A 148 -13.06 17.04 10.48
N ALA A 149 -12.57 17.22 11.69
CA ALA A 149 -11.16 17.53 11.95
C ALA A 149 -10.18 16.48 11.36
N SER A 150 -10.68 15.26 11.12
CA SER A 150 -9.96 14.12 10.53
C SER A 150 -10.03 14.03 8.99
N GLY A 151 -10.81 14.88 8.31
CA GLY A 151 -11.00 14.80 6.85
C GLY A 151 -11.89 13.61 6.41
N VAL A 152 -11.81 13.24 5.12
CA VAL A 152 -12.45 12.05 4.56
C VAL A 152 -11.44 10.91 4.58
N SER A 153 -11.78 9.79 5.22
CA SER A 153 -11.01 8.54 5.17
C SER A 153 -11.74 7.53 4.29
N LEU A 154 -11.02 6.88 3.39
CA LEU A 154 -11.49 5.77 2.56
C LEU A 154 -11.14 4.41 3.19
N THR A 155 -10.27 4.42 4.22
CA THR A 155 -9.97 3.24 5.03
C THR A 155 -11.05 3.01 6.10
N PRO A 156 -11.19 1.79 6.62
CA PRO A 156 -11.91 1.53 7.86
C PRO A 156 -11.44 2.46 8.99
N ARG A 157 -12.31 2.70 9.98
CA ARG A 157 -12.02 3.70 11.03
C ARG A 157 -10.87 3.33 11.96
N HIS A 158 -10.52 2.07 12.06
CA HIS A 158 -9.54 1.56 13.02
C HIS A 158 -8.10 1.56 12.50
N TYR A 159 -7.87 1.72 11.19
CA TYR A 159 -6.52 1.94 10.65
C TYR A 159 -6.48 3.08 9.64
N SER A 160 -5.31 3.67 9.44
CA SER A 160 -5.11 4.72 8.44
C SER A 160 -3.71 4.70 7.86
N TYR A 161 -3.61 5.01 6.57
CA TYR A 161 -2.33 5.22 5.92
C TYR A 161 -1.79 6.62 6.25
N LEU A 162 -0.55 6.68 6.71
CA LEU A 162 0.18 7.91 7.03
C LEU A 162 1.32 8.09 6.02
N LYS A 163 1.09 8.94 5.04
CA LYS A 163 2.08 9.23 4.00
C LYS A 163 3.10 10.25 4.49
N ILE A 164 4.38 9.87 4.59
CA ILE A 164 5.46 10.69 5.17
C ILE A 164 6.31 11.41 4.13
N SER A 165 6.37 10.88 2.90
CA SER A 165 7.09 11.50 1.79
C SER A 165 6.52 11.09 0.45
N GLU A 166 6.93 11.78 -0.61
CA GLU A 166 6.61 11.52 -2.00
C GLU A 166 7.87 11.37 -2.84
N GLY A 167 7.75 10.69 -3.99
CA GLY A 167 8.85 10.53 -4.93
C GLY A 167 9.97 9.62 -4.45
N CYS A 168 10.92 9.35 -5.34
CA CYS A 168 12.01 8.42 -5.05
C CYS A 168 13.27 8.82 -5.81
N ASN A 169 14.44 8.74 -5.14
CA ASN A 169 15.74 9.07 -5.74
C ASN A 169 16.48 7.84 -6.29
N HIS A 170 15.89 6.63 -6.17
CA HIS A 170 16.50 5.42 -6.68
C HIS A 170 16.56 5.39 -8.22
N LYS A 171 17.49 4.59 -8.71
CA LYS A 171 17.73 4.39 -10.15
C LYS A 171 17.48 2.95 -10.56
N CYS A 172 16.56 2.25 -9.89
CA CYS A 172 16.17 0.90 -10.27
C CYS A 172 15.73 0.87 -11.73
N LYS A 173 16.31 -0.05 -12.53
CA LYS A 173 16.10 0.01 -13.99
C LYS A 173 14.70 -0.41 -14.42
N PHE A 174 14.03 -1.25 -13.63
CA PHE A 174 12.66 -1.71 -13.87
C PHE A 174 11.58 -0.72 -13.42
N CYS A 175 11.97 0.37 -12.72
CA CYS A 175 11.04 1.25 -12.05
C CYS A 175 11.01 2.64 -12.73
N ILE A 176 9.80 3.18 -12.92
CA ILE A 176 9.55 4.51 -13.49
C ILE A 176 8.99 5.50 -12.46
N ILE A 177 8.95 5.14 -11.19
CA ILE A 177 8.42 6.00 -10.12
C ILE A 177 9.08 7.38 -10.09
N PRO A 178 10.41 7.54 -10.22
CA PRO A 178 11.01 8.88 -10.25
C PRO A 178 10.51 9.77 -11.39
N ASP A 179 10.18 9.17 -12.52
CA ASP A 179 9.66 9.90 -13.69
C ASP A 179 8.18 10.26 -13.52
N MET A 180 7.42 9.44 -12.79
CA MET A 180 5.99 9.65 -12.54
C MET A 180 5.72 10.56 -11.33
N ARG A 181 6.40 10.30 -10.20
CA ARG A 181 6.16 10.96 -8.90
C ARG A 181 7.26 11.92 -8.46
N GLY A 182 8.27 12.12 -9.31
CA GLY A 182 9.37 13.02 -9.05
C GLY A 182 10.38 12.50 -8.02
N ARG A 183 11.23 13.42 -7.57
CA ARG A 183 12.26 13.18 -6.57
C ARG A 183 11.65 13.10 -5.18
N LEU A 184 12.38 12.47 -4.26
CA LEU A 184 12.03 12.42 -2.84
C LEU A 184 11.73 13.84 -2.32
N ALA A 185 10.56 13.99 -1.73
CA ALA A 185 10.08 15.18 -1.04
C ALA A 185 9.47 14.76 0.30
N SER A 186 10.21 14.94 1.38
CA SER A 186 9.81 14.57 2.74
C SER A 186 8.92 15.64 3.36
N ARG A 187 7.91 15.22 4.07
CA ARG A 187 7.07 16.10 4.89
C ARG A 187 7.82 16.48 6.15
N PRO A 188 7.62 17.70 6.70
CA PRO A 188 8.14 18.04 8.01
C PRO A 188 7.66 17.11 9.11
N ALA A 189 8.56 16.63 9.98
CA ALA A 189 8.23 15.63 10.99
C ALA A 189 7.09 16.05 11.91
N HIS A 190 7.10 17.32 12.39
CA HIS A 190 6.03 17.85 13.22
C HIS A 190 4.64 17.82 12.56
N ALA A 191 4.58 17.92 11.23
CA ALA A 191 3.32 17.87 10.50
C ALA A 191 2.80 16.43 10.37
N VAL A 192 3.71 15.47 10.21
CA VAL A 192 3.38 14.03 10.19
C VAL A 192 2.90 13.58 11.57
N VAL A 193 3.63 13.93 12.64
CA VAL A 193 3.25 13.58 14.01
C VAL A 193 1.89 14.18 14.37
N ARG A 194 1.66 15.45 14.05
CA ARG A 194 0.35 16.12 14.30
C ARG A 194 -0.81 15.44 13.56
N GLU A 195 -0.59 14.97 12.32
CA GLU A 195 -1.61 14.20 11.58
C GLU A 195 -1.87 12.86 12.28
N ALA A 196 -0.82 12.16 12.70
CA ALA A 196 -0.93 10.92 13.43
C ALA A 196 -1.67 11.08 14.78
N GLU A 197 -1.37 12.12 15.57
CA GLU A 197 -2.08 12.46 16.80
C GLU A 197 -3.58 12.60 16.56
N LYS A 198 -3.97 13.36 15.54
CA LYS A 198 -5.38 13.55 15.17
C LYS A 198 -6.07 12.25 14.73
N LEU A 199 -5.36 11.39 14.00
CA LEU A 199 -5.89 10.09 13.60
C LEU A 199 -6.14 9.20 14.82
N VAL A 200 -5.19 9.14 15.75
CA VAL A 200 -5.32 8.36 16.99
C VAL A 200 -6.44 8.94 17.89
N GLU A 201 -6.51 10.26 18.04
CA GLU A 201 -7.62 10.94 18.75
C GLU A 201 -8.99 10.64 18.12
N ALA A 202 -9.04 10.48 16.78
CA ALA A 202 -10.25 10.09 16.05
C ALA A 202 -10.60 8.60 16.17
N GLY A 203 -9.77 7.79 16.86
CA GLY A 203 -10.02 6.38 17.13
C GLY A 203 -9.25 5.40 16.24
N VAL A 204 -8.30 5.86 15.45
CA VAL A 204 -7.40 4.97 14.68
C VAL A 204 -6.54 4.18 15.65
N ARG A 205 -6.49 2.86 15.44
CA ARG A 205 -5.73 1.89 16.25
C ARG A 205 -4.45 1.43 15.59
N GLU A 206 -4.35 1.56 14.26
CA GLU A 206 -3.14 1.22 13.50
C GLU A 206 -2.79 2.32 12.50
N LEU A 207 -1.55 2.80 12.55
CA LEU A 207 -0.95 3.74 11.61
C LEU A 207 -0.04 2.97 10.65
N LEU A 208 -0.37 2.98 9.36
CA LEU A 208 0.41 2.36 8.30
C LEU A 208 1.27 3.45 7.64
N VAL A 209 2.54 3.50 8.01
CA VAL A 209 3.50 4.50 7.50
C VAL A 209 3.92 4.10 6.09
N ILE A 210 3.66 4.97 5.13
CA ILE A 210 3.91 4.71 3.70
C ILE A 210 4.69 5.84 3.03
N SER A 211 5.49 5.45 2.05
CA SER A 211 6.14 6.29 1.05
C SER A 211 6.63 5.43 -0.12
N GLN A 212 7.38 5.97 -1.07
CA GLN A 212 8.07 5.17 -2.09
C GLN A 212 9.37 4.54 -1.56
N ASP A 213 9.99 5.18 -0.56
CA ASP A 213 11.16 4.70 0.18
C ASP A 213 11.11 5.29 1.58
N THR A 214 10.55 4.53 2.51
CA THR A 214 10.34 4.96 3.89
C THR A 214 11.66 5.15 4.64
N SER A 215 12.67 4.35 4.31
CA SER A 215 14.00 4.45 4.91
C SER A 215 14.78 5.70 4.50
N ALA A 216 14.43 6.35 3.38
CA ALA A 216 15.05 7.58 2.93
C ALA A 216 14.39 8.86 3.48
N TYR A 217 13.38 8.73 4.34
CA TYR A 217 12.68 9.88 4.90
C TYR A 217 13.62 10.91 5.53
N GLY A 218 13.46 12.16 5.13
CA GLY A 218 14.22 13.31 5.65
C GLY A 218 15.58 13.55 5.00
N VAL A 219 16.07 12.65 4.14
CA VAL A 219 17.39 12.82 3.47
C VAL A 219 17.43 14.07 2.61
N ASP A 220 16.37 14.39 1.88
CA ASP A 220 16.24 15.56 1.01
C ASP A 220 16.25 16.88 1.76
N ILE A 221 15.73 16.89 2.98
CA ILE A 221 15.71 18.03 3.90
C ILE A 221 16.80 17.95 4.98
N ARG A 222 17.84 17.12 4.77
CA ARG A 222 19.02 16.95 5.63
C ARG A 222 18.67 16.63 7.08
N HIS A 223 17.63 15.80 7.27
CA HIS A 223 17.13 15.43 8.60
C HIS A 223 16.83 16.64 9.50
N ALA A 224 16.21 17.66 8.91
CA ALA A 224 15.87 18.88 9.63
C ALA A 224 15.02 18.58 10.87
N GLU A 225 15.29 19.31 11.94
CA GLU A 225 14.49 19.31 13.16
C GLU A 225 13.60 20.52 13.19
N ASP A 226 12.32 20.32 13.49
CA ASP A 226 11.34 21.38 13.68
C ASP A 226 10.39 21.02 14.82
N ARG A 227 10.21 21.94 15.76
CA ARG A 227 9.31 21.80 16.93
C ARG A 227 9.58 20.55 17.76
N GLY A 228 10.85 20.16 17.90
CA GLY A 228 11.27 19.00 18.68
C GLY A 228 11.17 17.65 17.94
N HIS A 229 10.73 17.62 16.68
CA HIS A 229 10.65 16.42 15.85
C HIS A 229 11.68 16.46 14.74
N ARG A 230 12.49 15.41 14.65
CA ARG A 230 13.52 15.26 13.62
C ARG A 230 13.02 14.46 12.43
N ALA A 231 13.23 14.97 11.23
CA ALA A 231 12.88 14.28 9.99
C ALA A 231 13.91 13.18 9.67
N HIS A 232 13.93 12.13 10.47
CA HIS A 232 14.69 10.91 10.29
C HIS A 232 13.79 9.72 10.63
N ILE A 233 13.86 8.64 9.87
CA ILE A 233 12.88 7.54 10.01
C ILE A 233 12.87 6.92 11.41
N THR A 234 14.02 6.72 12.04
CA THR A 234 14.09 6.13 13.39
C THR A 234 13.51 7.08 14.45
N ASP A 235 13.76 8.39 14.32
CA ASP A 235 13.21 9.39 15.25
C ASP A 235 11.70 9.50 15.07
N LEU A 236 11.22 9.58 13.82
CA LEU A 236 9.79 9.59 13.51
C LEU A 236 9.09 8.32 14.00
N ALA A 237 9.69 7.14 13.79
CA ALA A 237 9.13 5.87 14.24
C ALA A 237 8.97 5.84 15.77
N ARG A 238 9.92 6.41 16.52
CA ARG A 238 9.82 6.55 17.99
C ARG A 238 8.71 7.49 18.40
N ASP A 239 8.60 8.66 17.73
CA ASP A 239 7.55 9.64 18.01
C ASP A 239 6.15 9.05 17.78
N LEU A 240 5.97 8.35 16.64
CA LEU A 240 4.71 7.70 16.32
C LEU A 240 4.38 6.55 17.28
N GLY A 241 5.38 5.74 17.66
CA GLY A 241 5.22 4.63 18.61
C GLY A 241 4.78 5.09 20.00
N GLY A 242 5.10 6.34 20.37
CA GLY A 242 4.64 6.96 21.61
C GLY A 242 3.16 7.33 21.64
N LEU A 243 2.43 7.24 20.54
CA LEU A 243 1.02 7.64 20.45
C LEU A 243 0.04 6.55 20.94
N GLY A 244 0.50 5.34 21.22
CA GLY A 244 -0.34 4.26 21.75
C GLY A 244 -1.20 3.53 20.74
N ALA A 245 -0.93 3.70 19.43
CA ALA A 245 -1.50 2.92 18.35
C ALA A 245 -0.45 1.96 17.78
N TRP A 246 -0.86 0.92 17.09
CA TRP A 246 0.04 0.10 16.30
C TRP A 246 0.66 0.94 15.19
N VAL A 247 1.97 0.84 15.00
CA VAL A 247 2.70 1.54 13.92
C VAL A 247 3.38 0.51 13.04
N ARG A 248 3.00 0.45 11.78
CA ARG A 248 3.54 -0.46 10.77
C ARG A 248 4.32 0.33 9.72
N LEU A 249 5.55 -0.13 9.42
CA LEU A 249 6.41 0.52 8.43
C LEU A 249 6.39 -0.26 7.11
N HIS A 250 5.98 0.38 6.03
CA HIS A 250 5.95 -0.18 4.69
C HIS A 250 7.06 0.39 3.80
N TYR A 251 7.44 -0.35 2.76
CA TYR A 251 8.35 0.07 1.68
C TYR A 251 9.71 0.54 2.18
N VAL A 252 10.33 -0.25 3.05
CA VAL A 252 11.67 0.00 3.59
C VAL A 252 12.73 -0.49 2.61
N TYR A 253 13.58 0.40 2.10
CA TYR A 253 14.71 -0.01 1.25
C TYR A 253 15.86 -0.54 2.13
N PRO A 254 16.60 -1.60 1.70
CA PRO A 254 17.60 -2.28 2.54
C PRO A 254 18.90 -1.48 2.74
N TYR A 255 18.81 -0.27 3.28
CA TYR A 255 19.98 0.49 3.71
C TYR A 255 20.58 -0.07 5.02
N PRO A 256 21.88 0.17 5.28
CA PRO A 256 22.50 -0.25 6.53
C PRO A 256 21.83 0.28 7.81
N HIS A 257 21.31 1.52 7.78
CA HIS A 257 20.67 2.16 8.93
C HIS A 257 19.28 1.60 9.29
N VAL A 258 18.70 0.75 8.44
CA VAL A 258 17.44 0.03 8.76
C VAL A 258 17.59 -0.79 10.04
N ARG A 259 18.80 -1.25 10.36
CA ARG A 259 19.08 -1.93 11.63
C ARG A 259 18.69 -1.13 12.87
N ASP A 260 18.65 0.21 12.78
CA ASP A 260 18.31 1.09 13.89
C ASP A 260 16.80 1.12 14.21
N LEU A 261 15.99 0.56 13.31
CA LEU A 261 14.54 0.36 13.52
C LEU A 261 14.24 -0.92 14.32
N ILE A 262 15.11 -1.91 14.25
CA ILE A 262 14.86 -3.23 14.84
C ILE A 262 14.75 -3.18 16.38
N PRO A 263 15.57 -2.39 17.11
CA PRO A 263 15.36 -2.20 18.55
C PRO A 263 13.99 -1.61 18.88
N LEU A 264 13.45 -0.67 18.08
CA LEU A 264 12.13 -0.09 18.30
C LEU A 264 11.01 -1.13 18.12
N MET A 265 11.22 -2.12 17.24
CA MET A 265 10.32 -3.26 17.07
C MET A 265 10.37 -4.17 18.30
N ALA A 266 11.57 -4.48 18.81
CA ALA A 266 11.75 -5.28 20.01
C ALA A 266 11.20 -4.61 21.28
N GLU A 267 11.25 -3.27 21.34
CA GLU A 267 10.68 -2.44 22.41
C GLU A 267 9.15 -2.29 22.30
N GLY A 268 8.53 -2.72 21.17
CA GLY A 268 7.10 -2.61 20.93
C GLY A 268 6.63 -1.20 20.53
N LEU A 269 7.53 -0.27 20.24
CA LEU A 269 7.19 1.08 19.74
C LEU A 269 6.66 1.06 18.32
N VAL A 270 7.17 0.17 17.48
CA VAL A 270 6.63 -0.14 16.16
C VAL A 270 6.40 -1.65 16.06
N LEU A 271 5.47 -2.06 15.21
CA LEU A 271 5.18 -3.48 15.02
C LEU A 271 6.43 -4.23 14.53
N PRO A 272 6.67 -5.47 15.00
CA PRO A 272 7.77 -6.31 14.55
C PRO A 272 7.51 -6.83 13.13
N TYR A 273 7.37 -5.91 12.19
CA TYR A 273 7.03 -6.15 10.80
C TYR A 273 7.89 -5.26 9.90
N LEU A 274 8.71 -5.87 9.06
CA LEU A 274 9.62 -5.19 8.16
C LEU A 274 9.29 -5.54 6.71
N ASP A 275 8.62 -4.63 6.01
CA ASP A 275 8.35 -4.74 4.58
C ASP A 275 9.53 -4.18 3.78
N ILE A 276 10.38 -5.08 3.29
CA ILE A 276 11.67 -4.77 2.67
C ILE A 276 11.83 -5.49 1.32
N PRO A 277 11.55 -4.83 0.19
CA PRO A 277 11.59 -5.46 -1.12
C PRO A 277 13.03 -5.75 -1.57
N PHE A 278 13.48 -7.00 -1.46
CA PHE A 278 14.80 -7.44 -1.92
C PHE A 278 14.87 -7.52 -3.45
N GLN A 279 13.79 -7.81 -4.13
CA GLN A 279 13.62 -7.93 -5.58
C GLN A 279 14.26 -9.19 -6.18
N HIS A 280 15.44 -9.58 -5.74
CA HIS A 280 16.18 -10.79 -6.12
C HIS A 280 17.25 -11.11 -5.07
N ALA A 281 17.87 -12.29 -5.14
CA ALA A 281 19.00 -12.68 -4.27
C ALA A 281 20.34 -12.79 -5.00
N HIS A 282 20.35 -13.05 -6.33
CA HIS A 282 21.59 -13.22 -7.07
C HIS A 282 22.27 -11.86 -7.34
N PRO A 283 23.58 -11.70 -7.01
CA PRO A 283 24.27 -10.41 -7.11
C PRO A 283 24.28 -9.82 -8.52
N ASP A 284 24.42 -10.64 -9.56
CA ASP A 284 24.48 -10.17 -10.94
C ASP A 284 23.11 -9.66 -11.42
N THR A 285 22.03 -10.34 -11.07
CA THR A 285 20.66 -9.88 -11.34
C THR A 285 20.39 -8.56 -10.63
N LEU A 286 20.73 -8.44 -9.34
CA LEU A 286 20.60 -7.19 -8.58
C LEU A 286 21.44 -6.05 -9.16
N ARG A 287 22.62 -6.35 -9.69
CA ARG A 287 23.46 -5.36 -10.39
C ARG A 287 22.80 -4.91 -11.70
N ARG A 288 22.23 -5.84 -12.48
CA ARG A 288 21.45 -5.50 -13.69
C ARG A 288 20.22 -4.68 -13.36
N MET A 289 19.56 -4.93 -12.24
CA MET A 289 18.43 -4.15 -11.69
C MET A 289 18.83 -2.77 -11.16
N ALA A 290 20.15 -2.49 -11.02
CA ALA A 290 20.70 -1.32 -10.32
C ALA A 290 20.28 -1.25 -8.84
N ARG A 291 20.32 -2.40 -8.14
CA ARG A 291 20.02 -2.56 -6.70
C ARG A 291 21.20 -3.18 -5.91
N PRO A 292 22.38 -2.56 -5.91
CA PRO A 292 23.57 -3.16 -5.28
C PRO A 292 23.43 -3.35 -3.77
N ALA A 293 22.72 -2.48 -3.09
CA ALA A 293 22.53 -2.57 -1.62
C ALA A 293 21.75 -3.81 -1.17
N ALA A 294 20.98 -4.43 -2.07
CA ALA A 294 20.26 -5.66 -1.78
C ALA A 294 21.13 -6.93 -1.94
N ALA A 295 22.34 -6.81 -2.51
CA ALA A 295 23.20 -7.95 -2.81
C ALA A 295 24.15 -8.33 -1.68
N GLU A 296 24.41 -7.42 -0.71
CA GLU A 296 25.45 -7.63 0.28
C GLU A 296 24.90 -8.15 1.59
N LYS A 297 25.33 -9.37 1.98
CA LYS A 297 25.10 -9.92 3.33
C LYS A 297 23.67 -9.88 3.84
N THR A 298 22.68 -10.07 2.94
CA THR A 298 21.27 -10.00 3.34
C THR A 298 20.91 -11.09 4.36
N LEU A 299 21.44 -12.29 4.23
CA LEU A 299 21.23 -13.37 5.19
C LEU A 299 21.83 -13.04 6.57
N ASP A 300 23.05 -12.48 6.60
CA ASP A 300 23.68 -12.04 7.85
C ASP A 300 22.81 -10.95 8.54
N ARG A 301 22.29 -10.00 7.76
CA ARG A 301 21.38 -8.96 8.29
C ARG A 301 20.08 -9.54 8.82
N ILE A 302 19.47 -10.48 8.12
CA ILE A 302 18.25 -11.17 8.56
C ILE A 302 18.53 -11.89 9.89
N ALA A 303 19.67 -12.59 9.99
CA ALA A 303 20.07 -13.26 11.23
C ALA A 303 20.29 -12.27 12.38
N GLU A 304 20.94 -11.11 12.11
CA GLU A 304 21.12 -10.03 13.10
C GLU A 304 19.77 -9.47 13.54
N TRP A 305 18.84 -9.18 12.62
CA TRP A 305 17.51 -8.64 12.95
C TRP A 305 16.72 -9.60 13.82
N ARG A 306 16.72 -10.90 13.49
CA ARG A 306 16.06 -11.94 14.31
C ARG A 306 16.72 -12.13 15.67
N ALA A 307 18.02 -11.89 15.77
CA ALA A 307 18.71 -11.94 17.08
C ALA A 307 18.28 -10.78 17.99
N ILE A 308 17.99 -9.59 17.43
CA ILE A 308 17.53 -8.41 18.17
C ILE A 308 16.02 -8.50 18.46
N CYS A 309 15.23 -8.88 17.46
CA CYS A 309 13.78 -9.00 17.54
C CYS A 309 13.33 -10.38 17.02
N PRO A 310 13.27 -11.41 17.88
CA PRO A 310 12.93 -12.78 17.47
C PRO A 310 11.55 -12.92 16.82
N GLU A 311 10.62 -12.04 17.17
CA GLU A 311 9.25 -12.00 16.64
C GLU A 311 9.12 -11.26 15.29
N ILE A 312 10.23 -10.77 14.73
CA ILE A 312 10.18 -9.97 13.51
C ILE A 312 9.61 -10.75 12.35
N THR A 313 8.60 -10.20 11.75
CA THR A 313 8.03 -10.67 10.48
C THR A 313 8.72 -9.96 9.33
N LEU A 314 9.31 -10.72 8.44
CA LEU A 314 9.97 -10.20 7.25
C LEU A 314 9.08 -10.40 6.03
N ARG A 315 8.62 -9.29 5.47
CA ARG A 315 7.88 -9.24 4.22
C ARG A 315 8.80 -8.79 3.10
N SER A 316 8.69 -9.41 1.94
CA SER A 316 9.47 -8.99 0.79
C SER A 316 8.75 -9.22 -0.53
N THR A 317 9.19 -8.51 -1.55
CA THR A 317 8.74 -8.64 -2.93
C THR A 317 9.90 -8.98 -3.83
N PHE A 318 9.66 -9.86 -4.81
CA PHE A 318 10.65 -10.34 -5.77
C PHE A 318 10.15 -10.19 -7.21
N ILE A 319 11.09 -10.17 -8.15
CA ILE A 319 10.83 -10.16 -9.59
C ILE A 319 11.60 -11.33 -10.21
N VAL A 320 10.89 -12.21 -10.90
CA VAL A 320 11.46 -13.32 -11.66
C VAL A 320 11.37 -13.05 -13.17
N GLY A 321 12.26 -13.65 -13.95
CA GLY A 321 12.31 -13.47 -15.39
C GLY A 321 12.85 -12.10 -15.82
N TYR A 322 13.67 -11.47 -14.98
CA TYR A 322 14.35 -10.22 -15.34
C TYR A 322 15.28 -10.41 -16.53
N PRO A 323 15.45 -9.42 -17.45
CA PRO A 323 16.34 -9.55 -18.62
C PRO A 323 17.73 -10.05 -18.23
N GLY A 324 18.17 -11.12 -18.90
CA GLY A 324 19.43 -11.79 -18.64
C GLY A 324 19.45 -12.70 -17.40
N GLU A 325 18.33 -12.91 -16.72
CA GLU A 325 18.24 -13.88 -15.61
C GLU A 325 18.37 -15.31 -16.17
N THR A 326 19.40 -16.01 -15.72
CA THR A 326 19.65 -17.41 -16.08
C THR A 326 18.95 -18.36 -15.10
N GLU A 327 18.83 -19.64 -15.49
CA GLU A 327 18.28 -20.65 -14.58
C GLU A 327 19.14 -20.82 -13.31
N ALA A 328 20.44 -20.72 -13.41
CA ALA A 328 21.35 -20.78 -12.26
C ALA A 328 21.14 -19.62 -11.28
N GLU A 329 20.90 -18.41 -11.81
CA GLU A 329 20.61 -17.23 -10.99
C GLU A 329 19.24 -17.37 -10.30
N PHE A 330 18.25 -17.91 -11.01
CA PHE A 330 16.94 -18.21 -10.42
C PHE A 330 17.04 -19.31 -9.35
N GLN A 331 17.81 -20.38 -9.59
CA GLN A 331 18.03 -21.41 -8.57
C GLN A 331 18.68 -20.84 -7.31
N THR A 332 19.66 -19.93 -7.48
CA THR A 332 20.27 -19.22 -6.34
C THR A 332 19.20 -18.43 -5.53
N LEU A 333 18.21 -17.85 -6.20
CA LEU A 333 17.10 -17.19 -5.51
C LEU A 333 16.27 -18.18 -4.69
N LEU A 334 15.96 -19.36 -5.24
CA LEU A 334 15.21 -20.40 -4.54
C LEU A 334 15.99 -20.94 -3.32
N ASP A 335 17.29 -21.16 -3.48
CA ASP A 335 18.16 -21.62 -2.39
C ASP A 335 18.27 -20.57 -1.27
N TRP A 336 18.39 -19.30 -1.67
CA TRP A 336 18.38 -18.18 -0.73
C TRP A 336 17.06 -18.08 0.06
N MET A 337 15.91 -18.39 -0.55
CA MET A 337 14.62 -18.42 0.16
C MET A 337 14.60 -19.47 1.26
N ASP A 338 15.19 -20.64 1.02
CA ASP A 338 15.31 -21.70 2.03
C ASP A 338 16.13 -21.27 3.24
N GLU A 339 17.16 -20.43 3.03
CA GLU A 339 17.98 -19.92 4.12
C GLU A 339 17.34 -18.71 4.81
N ALA A 340 16.76 -17.81 4.03
CA ALA A 340 16.17 -16.56 4.52
C ALA A 340 14.91 -16.79 5.35
N GLN A 341 14.12 -17.82 5.01
CA GLN A 341 12.87 -18.16 5.72
C GLN A 341 11.98 -16.92 5.96
N LEU A 342 11.67 -16.19 4.86
CA LEU A 342 10.81 -15.01 4.96
C LEU A 342 9.37 -15.40 5.32
N ASP A 343 8.66 -14.48 5.98
CA ASP A 343 7.33 -14.76 6.53
C ASP A 343 6.20 -14.46 5.52
N ARG A 344 6.32 -13.35 4.79
CA ARG A 344 5.37 -12.92 3.79
C ARG A 344 6.12 -12.57 2.51
N VAL A 345 5.76 -13.20 1.40
CA VAL A 345 6.49 -13.04 0.14
C VAL A 345 5.53 -12.89 -1.03
N GLY A 346 5.73 -11.82 -1.78
CA GLY A 346 5.10 -11.62 -3.09
C GLY A 346 6.11 -11.77 -4.22
N CYS A 347 5.67 -12.27 -5.38
CA CYS A 347 6.50 -12.39 -6.56
C CYS A 347 5.77 -11.87 -7.79
N PHE A 348 6.47 -11.05 -8.59
CA PHE A 348 6.00 -10.59 -9.88
C PHE A 348 6.84 -11.20 -11.00
N GLN A 349 6.21 -11.49 -12.11
CA GLN A 349 6.94 -11.69 -13.36
C GLN A 349 7.43 -10.34 -13.86
N TYR A 350 8.64 -10.31 -14.43
CA TYR A 350 9.14 -9.07 -15.04
C TYR A 350 8.26 -8.63 -16.20
N GLU A 351 7.84 -7.38 -16.17
CA GLU A 351 7.11 -6.70 -17.23
C GLU A 351 7.96 -5.59 -17.88
N ASN A 352 7.76 -5.39 -19.18
CA ASN A 352 8.37 -4.30 -19.96
C ASN A 352 7.55 -3.02 -19.74
N VAL A 353 7.70 -2.40 -18.59
CA VAL A 353 7.00 -1.13 -18.28
C VAL A 353 7.52 -0.04 -19.21
N ALA A 354 6.63 0.67 -19.89
CA ALA A 354 6.98 1.77 -20.79
C ALA A 354 7.85 2.82 -20.07
N GLY A 355 8.97 3.24 -20.67
CA GLY A 355 9.93 4.16 -20.07
C GLY A 355 10.95 3.52 -19.13
N ALA A 356 10.78 2.27 -18.72
CA ALA A 356 11.76 1.60 -17.85
C ALA A 356 13.07 1.32 -18.60
N ARG A 357 14.18 1.66 -17.96
CA ARG A 357 15.53 1.48 -18.55
C ARG A 357 15.91 0.02 -18.76
N SER A 358 15.28 -0.90 -18.06
CA SER A 358 15.45 -2.35 -18.23
C SER A 358 15.00 -2.86 -19.58
N ASN A 359 14.08 -2.17 -20.26
CA ASN A 359 13.59 -2.58 -21.57
C ASN A 359 14.68 -2.62 -22.65
N ALA A 360 15.75 -1.84 -22.48
CA ALA A 360 16.90 -1.82 -23.36
C ALA A 360 17.95 -2.91 -23.05
N LEU A 361 17.76 -3.70 -22.01
CA LEU A 361 18.67 -4.81 -21.68
C LEU A 361 18.48 -5.95 -22.71
N PRO A 362 19.54 -6.67 -23.04
CA PRO A 362 19.43 -7.88 -23.87
C PRO A 362 18.85 -9.07 -23.09
N ASP A 363 18.60 -10.15 -23.81
CA ASP A 363 18.29 -11.47 -23.26
C ASP A 363 17.01 -11.47 -22.42
N HIS A 364 15.93 -10.90 -22.97
CA HIS A 364 14.61 -10.96 -22.36
C HIS A 364 14.14 -12.40 -22.21
N VAL A 365 13.70 -12.75 -21.02
CA VAL A 365 13.21 -14.09 -20.68
C VAL A 365 11.85 -14.32 -21.35
N ALA A 366 11.66 -15.49 -21.95
CA ALA A 366 10.41 -15.87 -22.62
C ALA A 366 9.26 -15.97 -21.61
N PRO A 367 8.01 -15.62 -22.00
CA PRO A 367 6.86 -15.60 -21.09
C PRO A 367 6.61 -16.93 -20.37
N GLU A 368 6.75 -18.05 -21.07
CA GLU A 368 6.59 -19.38 -20.50
C GLU A 368 7.64 -19.71 -19.44
N VAL A 369 8.87 -19.20 -19.59
CA VAL A 369 9.94 -19.38 -18.59
C VAL A 369 9.67 -18.47 -17.37
N LYS A 370 9.14 -17.27 -17.57
CA LYS A 370 8.73 -16.39 -16.46
C LYS A 370 7.61 -17.05 -15.65
N GLN A 371 6.65 -17.66 -16.33
CA GLN A 371 5.53 -18.35 -15.69
C GLN A 371 6.03 -19.55 -14.88
N ASP A 372 6.88 -20.41 -15.43
CA ASP A 372 7.48 -21.54 -14.73
C ASP A 372 8.25 -21.09 -13.47
N ARG A 373 9.08 -20.05 -13.60
CA ARG A 373 9.84 -19.51 -12.46
C ARG A 373 8.93 -18.94 -11.39
N TRP A 374 7.88 -18.22 -11.79
CA TRP A 374 6.90 -17.68 -10.86
C TRP A 374 6.18 -18.78 -10.09
N GLU A 375 5.72 -19.84 -10.77
CA GLU A 375 5.06 -20.98 -10.14
C GLU A 375 5.98 -21.70 -9.14
N ARG A 376 7.22 -21.97 -9.53
CA ARG A 376 8.22 -22.62 -8.64
C ARG A 376 8.56 -21.72 -7.44
N PHE A 377 8.67 -20.43 -7.65
CA PHE A 377 8.91 -19.46 -6.58
C PHE A 377 7.74 -19.41 -5.60
N MET A 378 6.51 -19.29 -6.12
CA MET A 378 5.31 -19.21 -5.28
C MET A 378 5.03 -20.52 -4.53
N ALA A 379 5.25 -21.68 -5.15
CA ALA A 379 5.16 -22.96 -4.47
C ALA A 379 6.12 -23.08 -3.28
N LYS A 380 7.36 -22.58 -3.45
CA LYS A 380 8.35 -22.53 -2.35
C LYS A 380 7.92 -21.55 -1.26
N ALA A 381 7.48 -20.35 -1.61
CA ALA A 381 6.98 -19.35 -0.69
C ALA A 381 5.80 -19.85 0.14
N GLN A 382 4.85 -20.53 -0.51
CA GLN A 382 3.70 -21.17 0.13
C GLN A 382 4.13 -22.24 1.15
N ALA A 383 5.06 -23.10 0.78
CA ALA A 383 5.56 -24.14 1.69
C ALA A 383 6.24 -23.54 2.94
N ILE A 384 7.03 -22.47 2.77
CA ILE A 384 7.66 -21.76 3.89
C ILE A 384 6.59 -21.11 4.78
N SER A 385 5.61 -20.43 4.19
CA SER A 385 4.50 -19.78 4.91
C SER A 385 3.71 -20.80 5.72
N ALA A 386 3.28 -21.90 5.09
CA ALA A 386 2.54 -22.98 5.76
C ALA A 386 3.29 -23.55 6.96
N ALA A 387 4.59 -23.84 6.81
CA ALA A 387 5.41 -24.36 7.91
C ALA A 387 5.52 -23.37 9.07
N LYS A 388 5.69 -22.07 8.78
CA LYS A 388 5.77 -21.02 9.80
C LYS A 388 4.45 -20.78 10.51
N LEU A 389 3.34 -20.82 9.80
CA LEU A 389 2.02 -20.67 10.40
C LEU A 389 1.63 -21.89 11.22
N ALA A 390 1.91 -23.10 10.74
CA ALA A 390 1.71 -24.33 11.51
C ALA A 390 2.46 -24.31 12.86
N ALA A 391 3.66 -23.70 12.90
CA ALA A 391 4.43 -23.54 14.13
C ALA A 391 3.80 -22.57 15.14
N LYS A 392 2.81 -21.75 14.73
CA LYS A 392 2.07 -20.86 15.64
C LYS A 392 0.88 -21.53 16.32
N VAL A 393 0.44 -22.70 15.86
CA VAL A 393 -0.65 -23.46 16.49
C VAL A 393 -0.28 -23.79 17.93
N GLY A 394 -1.22 -23.54 18.85
CA GLY A 394 -1.03 -23.66 20.28
C GLY A 394 -0.34 -22.45 20.95
N SER A 395 0.02 -21.41 20.19
CA SER A 395 0.53 -20.16 20.75
C SER A 395 -0.59 -19.17 21.04
N ARG A 396 -0.30 -18.21 21.89
CA ARG A 396 -1.18 -17.09 22.22
C ARG A 396 -0.68 -15.82 21.56
N ILE A 397 -1.53 -15.15 20.79
CA ILE A 397 -1.17 -13.96 20.03
C ILE A 397 -2.21 -12.83 20.19
N GLU A 398 -1.77 -11.61 20.03
CA GLU A 398 -2.60 -10.41 20.02
C GLU A 398 -3.01 -10.08 18.57
N VAL A 399 -4.28 -9.78 18.36
CA VAL A 399 -4.87 -9.46 17.05
C VAL A 399 -5.70 -8.20 17.10
N ILE A 400 -5.81 -7.50 15.98
CA ILE A 400 -6.75 -6.41 15.76
C ILE A 400 -7.91 -6.93 14.92
N VAL A 401 -9.12 -6.61 15.33
CA VAL A 401 -10.34 -6.97 14.59
C VAL A 401 -10.53 -5.99 13.44
N ASP A 402 -10.65 -6.51 12.22
CA ASP A 402 -10.93 -5.70 11.04
C ASP A 402 -12.42 -5.71 10.68
N GLU A 403 -13.07 -6.87 10.78
CA GLU A 403 -14.48 -7.02 10.43
C GLU A 403 -15.15 -8.05 11.35
N VAL A 404 -16.44 -7.88 11.58
CA VAL A 404 -17.28 -8.84 12.31
C VAL A 404 -18.55 -9.03 11.50
N ASP A 405 -18.84 -10.26 11.11
CA ASP A 405 -20.06 -10.64 10.43
C ASP A 405 -20.90 -11.63 11.26
N ALA A 406 -21.82 -12.34 10.63
CA ALA A 406 -22.69 -13.28 11.34
C ALA A 406 -22.01 -14.63 11.67
N GLU A 407 -20.88 -14.92 11.06
CA GLU A 407 -20.21 -16.23 11.11
C GLU A 407 -18.89 -16.19 11.86
N ALA A 408 -18.15 -15.05 11.78
CA ALA A 408 -16.82 -14.91 12.37
C ALA A 408 -16.41 -13.45 12.60
N ALA A 409 -15.31 -13.26 13.33
CA ALA A 409 -14.54 -12.04 13.30
C ALA A 409 -13.26 -12.25 12.48
N THR A 410 -13.06 -11.42 11.47
CA THR A 410 -11.82 -11.36 10.69
C THR A 410 -10.85 -10.42 11.37
N CYS A 411 -9.68 -10.93 11.70
CA CYS A 411 -8.65 -10.22 12.46
C CYS A 411 -7.30 -10.27 11.73
N ARG A 412 -6.39 -9.38 12.14
CA ARG A 412 -4.98 -9.45 11.73
C ARG A 412 -4.07 -9.52 12.94
N THR A 413 -2.98 -10.27 12.76
CA THR A 413 -1.90 -10.29 13.74
C THR A 413 -0.93 -9.13 13.50
N LYS A 414 0.02 -8.93 14.43
CA LYS A 414 1.13 -7.98 14.22
C LYS A 414 1.97 -8.31 12.98
N ALA A 415 1.90 -9.55 12.50
CA ALA A 415 2.62 -10.05 11.33
C ALA A 415 1.90 -9.79 9.99
N ASP A 416 0.69 -9.21 10.01
CA ASP A 416 -0.17 -9.12 8.83
C ASP A 416 -0.62 -7.68 8.58
N ALA A 417 -0.31 -7.16 7.41
CA ALA A 417 -0.79 -5.87 6.94
C ALA A 417 -2.16 -6.02 6.29
N PRO A 418 -3.04 -5.00 6.39
CA PRO A 418 -4.38 -5.07 5.79
C PRO A 418 -4.31 -5.26 4.28
N GLU A 419 -5.22 -6.02 3.72
CA GLU A 419 -5.46 -6.24 2.29
C GLU A 419 -4.39 -7.05 1.54
N ILE A 420 -3.19 -7.23 2.09
CA ILE A 420 -2.04 -7.81 1.36
C ILE A 420 -1.41 -9.05 2.01
N ASP A 421 -1.69 -9.30 3.29
CA ASP A 421 -1.17 -10.46 4.01
C ASP A 421 -2.34 -11.37 4.47
N GLY A 422 -2.07 -12.36 5.32
CA GLY A 422 -3.08 -13.29 5.81
C GLY A 422 -3.99 -12.72 6.90
N ASN A 423 -5.01 -13.49 7.26
CA ASN A 423 -5.95 -13.18 8.30
C ASN A 423 -5.88 -14.19 9.46
N LEU A 424 -6.47 -13.81 10.59
CA LEU A 424 -6.84 -14.74 11.66
C LEU A 424 -8.35 -14.66 11.86
N PHE A 425 -9.01 -15.79 11.79
CA PHE A 425 -10.45 -15.89 11.97
C PHE A 425 -10.79 -16.41 13.38
N ILE A 426 -11.75 -15.72 14.03
CA ILE A 426 -12.35 -16.15 15.30
C ILE A 426 -13.78 -16.56 14.96
N ASP A 427 -14.07 -17.85 14.89
CA ASP A 427 -15.36 -18.42 14.54
C ASP A 427 -16.22 -18.78 15.77
N ALA A 428 -15.65 -18.65 16.97
CA ALA A 428 -16.35 -18.87 18.24
C ALA A 428 -15.92 -17.86 19.30
N GLY A 429 -16.87 -17.29 20.06
CA GLY A 429 -16.60 -16.33 21.12
C GLY A 429 -16.28 -14.93 20.61
N PHE A 430 -16.68 -14.61 19.38
CA PHE A 430 -16.48 -13.29 18.78
C PHE A 430 -17.60 -12.29 19.05
N GLU A 431 -18.68 -12.71 19.72
CA GLU A 431 -19.82 -11.86 20.02
C GLU A 431 -19.38 -10.65 20.85
N GLY A 432 -19.86 -9.48 20.43
CA GLY A 432 -19.54 -8.21 21.07
C GLY A 432 -18.19 -7.60 20.67
N LEU A 433 -17.43 -8.23 19.79
CA LEU A 433 -16.27 -7.61 19.15
C LEU A 433 -16.72 -6.57 18.13
N ALA A 434 -15.87 -5.57 17.93
CA ALA A 434 -16.05 -4.52 16.93
C ALA A 434 -14.73 -4.23 16.20
N PRO A 435 -14.79 -3.73 14.96
CA PRO A 435 -13.58 -3.31 14.25
C PRO A 435 -12.74 -2.31 15.07
N GLY A 436 -11.45 -2.61 15.21
CA GLY A 436 -10.50 -1.85 16.02
C GLY A 436 -10.27 -2.40 17.42
N ASP A 437 -11.04 -3.39 17.86
CA ASP A 437 -10.76 -4.08 19.13
C ASP A 437 -9.43 -4.85 18.98
N ILE A 438 -8.60 -4.78 20.01
CA ILE A 438 -7.38 -5.55 20.12
C ILE A 438 -7.61 -6.61 21.20
N VAL A 439 -7.54 -7.88 20.78
CA VAL A 439 -7.84 -9.01 21.65
C VAL A 439 -6.75 -10.07 21.57
N THR A 440 -6.71 -10.92 22.61
CA THR A 440 -5.80 -12.06 22.67
C THR A 440 -6.52 -13.31 22.20
N VAL A 441 -5.84 -14.12 21.40
CA VAL A 441 -6.37 -15.34 20.77
C VAL A 441 -5.42 -16.49 20.98
N ASP A 442 -5.91 -17.65 21.37
CA ASP A 442 -5.21 -18.92 21.31
C ASP A 442 -5.35 -19.47 19.88
N VAL A 443 -4.24 -19.73 19.19
CA VAL A 443 -4.23 -20.20 17.80
C VAL A 443 -4.51 -21.69 17.77
N ASP A 444 -5.57 -22.10 17.08
CA ASP A 444 -6.05 -23.48 17.03
C ASP A 444 -5.69 -24.20 15.72
N GLU A 445 -5.71 -23.47 14.60
CA GLU A 445 -5.49 -24.03 13.26
C GLU A 445 -4.71 -23.04 12.37
N ALA A 446 -4.04 -23.57 11.35
CA ALA A 446 -3.30 -22.80 10.35
C ALA A 446 -3.49 -23.39 8.96
N SER A 447 -3.62 -22.53 7.95
CA SER A 447 -3.52 -22.88 6.54
C SER A 447 -2.17 -22.40 5.97
N ASP A 448 -2.10 -22.32 4.64
CA ASP A 448 -0.90 -21.81 3.96
C ASP A 448 -0.65 -20.32 4.23
N TYR A 449 -1.71 -19.54 4.49
CA TYR A 449 -1.63 -18.09 4.67
C TYR A 449 -2.40 -17.55 5.87
N ASP A 450 -3.41 -18.27 6.37
CA ASP A 450 -4.33 -17.79 7.39
C ASP A 450 -4.26 -18.66 8.66
N LEU A 451 -4.78 -18.10 9.75
CA LEU A 451 -4.89 -18.74 11.06
C LEU A 451 -6.34 -18.76 11.53
N TRP A 452 -6.67 -19.70 12.40
CA TRP A 452 -7.91 -19.72 13.18
C TRP A 452 -7.57 -19.82 14.65
N GLY A 453 -8.46 -19.28 15.47
CA GLY A 453 -8.25 -19.35 16.90
C GLY A 453 -9.47 -18.92 17.72
N THR A 454 -9.34 -19.16 19.01
CA THR A 454 -10.38 -18.87 20.00
C THR A 454 -9.95 -17.68 20.87
N ARG A 455 -10.87 -16.72 21.07
CA ARG A 455 -10.64 -15.58 21.96
C ARG A 455 -10.46 -16.05 23.41
N VAL A 456 -9.49 -15.47 24.11
CA VAL A 456 -9.15 -15.75 25.51
C VAL A 456 -9.87 -14.81 26.45
#